data_595d829d6cd0c7317bd3362c4201bf70
#
_entry.id   595d829d6cd0c7317bd3362c4201bf70
#
_cell.length_a   1.000
_cell.length_b   1.000
_cell.length_c   1.000
_cell.angle_alpha   90.00
_cell.angle_beta   90.00
_cell.angle_gamma   90.00
#
_symmetry.space_group_name_H-M   'P 1'
#
loop_
_entity.id
_entity.type
_entity.pdbx_description
1 polymer ?
#
loop_
_entity_poly.entity_id
_entity_poly.type
_entity_poly.pdbx_seq_one_letter_code
_entity_poly.pdbx_strand_id
1 'polypeptide(L)'
;MSEQMQHIVLASRPKGAPTSENFRLETVPVPDPGEGEVLVRVHHMSLDPYMRGRMDDGKSYTAPIPVGGRMEGGAVGEVIASKADQFAPGDFVLGQFGWTTHAVAPANQCRKLNPDQAPITTALGVLGMPGFTGWHGLTEYGRPQKGETLVVAAATGPVGSMVGQLAKARGLHVVGIAGGSDKCELATGEFGFDACIDHRAYDTARDMRAALKSVCPGGIDIYFENVGGKVLEAVLPLINPHGRIPVCGMIAWYNAGGLGADAEQQTLTAPKIWRTILVNFLSVNGFIISNHWNRLPEFVSEVAPDVVKGTIKYKEDITEGLENAPEAFIAMLTGGNTGKTIVKVI
;
A
#
# COMPACT_ATOMS: atom_id res chain seq x y z
N MET A 1 4.19 -4.70 39.87
CA MET A 1 5.08 -4.79 38.66
C MET A 1 4.44 -3.87 37.65
N SER A 2 5.21 -2.99 37.02
CA SER A 2 4.68 -2.15 35.92
C SER A 2 4.26 -3.05 34.77
N GLU A 3 3.16 -2.71 34.11
CA GLU A 3 2.71 -3.37 32.89
C GLU A 3 3.81 -3.30 31.82
N GLN A 4 3.98 -4.38 31.06
CA GLN A 4 5.04 -4.48 30.04
C GLN A 4 4.42 -4.40 28.65
N MET A 5 5.08 -3.71 27.74
CA MET A 5 4.75 -3.68 26.33
C MET A 5 5.87 -4.29 25.49
N GLN A 6 5.51 -4.76 24.30
CA GLN A 6 6.46 -5.27 23.32
C GLN A 6 6.46 -4.36 22.08
N HIS A 7 7.63 -4.22 21.48
CA HIS A 7 7.76 -3.56 20.19
C HIS A 7 8.90 -4.18 19.37
N ILE A 8 8.85 -3.98 18.06
CA ILE A 8 9.88 -4.45 17.15
C ILE A 8 10.70 -3.25 16.66
N VAL A 9 12.02 -3.38 16.79
CA VAL A 9 12.99 -2.38 16.35
C VAL A 9 13.76 -2.84 15.11
N LEU A 10 14.28 -1.89 14.33
CA LEU A 10 15.26 -2.13 13.28
C LEU A 10 16.59 -2.50 13.92
N ALA A 11 16.96 -3.78 13.96
CA ALA A 11 18.19 -4.25 14.58
C ALA A 11 19.43 -3.96 13.72
N SER A 12 19.27 -4.03 12.41
CA SER A 12 20.31 -3.71 11.43
C SER A 12 19.71 -3.34 10.08
N ARG A 13 20.45 -2.59 9.26
CA ARG A 13 20.01 -2.26 7.90
C ARG A 13 20.15 -3.46 6.98
N PRO A 14 19.12 -3.81 6.18
CA PRO A 14 19.21 -4.91 5.24
C PRO A 14 20.13 -4.55 4.06
N LYS A 15 20.83 -5.54 3.55
CA LYS A 15 21.53 -5.48 2.26
C LYS A 15 20.73 -6.30 1.25
N GLY A 16 20.03 -5.64 0.35
CA GLY A 16 19.04 -6.31 -0.50
C GLY A 16 17.71 -6.58 0.22
N ALA A 17 17.14 -7.77 0.06
CA ALA A 17 15.92 -8.16 0.77
C ALA A 17 16.16 -8.23 2.29
N PRO A 18 15.21 -7.77 3.13
CA PRO A 18 15.32 -7.92 4.57
C PRO A 18 15.18 -9.38 4.99
N THR A 19 15.85 -9.71 6.09
CA THR A 19 15.75 -11.00 6.79
C THR A 19 15.25 -10.79 8.21
N SER A 20 14.85 -11.86 8.90
CA SER A 20 14.43 -11.79 10.31
C SER A 20 15.48 -11.16 11.22
N GLU A 21 16.78 -11.29 10.89
CA GLU A 21 17.89 -10.72 11.65
C GLU A 21 17.93 -9.18 11.62
N ASN A 22 17.24 -8.55 10.69
CA ASN A 22 17.12 -7.08 10.63
C ASN A 22 16.14 -6.52 11.66
N PHE A 23 15.41 -7.40 12.36
CA PHE A 23 14.40 -7.03 13.35
C PHE A 23 14.71 -7.64 14.70
N ARG A 24 14.29 -6.95 15.77
CA ARG A 24 14.41 -7.46 17.13
C ARG A 24 13.17 -7.07 17.95
N LEU A 25 12.56 -8.07 18.59
CA LEU A 25 11.50 -7.86 19.57
C LEU A 25 12.10 -7.42 20.91
N GLU A 26 11.61 -6.34 21.47
CA GLU A 26 12.01 -5.81 22.77
C GLU A 26 10.80 -5.69 23.71
N THR A 27 11.05 -5.88 25.00
CA THR A 27 10.05 -5.72 26.05
C THR A 27 10.48 -4.58 26.96
N VAL A 28 9.60 -3.60 27.14
CA VAL A 28 9.85 -2.40 27.95
C VAL A 28 8.62 -2.06 28.80
N PRO A 29 8.76 -1.26 29.88
CA PRO A 29 7.59 -0.80 30.62
C PRO A 29 6.63 0.01 29.75
N VAL A 30 5.31 -0.14 29.99
CA VAL A 30 4.29 0.71 29.36
C VAL A 30 4.47 2.14 29.90
N PRO A 31 4.64 3.16 29.01
CA PRO A 31 4.77 4.53 29.45
C PRO A 31 3.41 5.14 29.82
N ASP A 32 3.42 6.10 30.73
CA ASP A 32 2.24 6.93 31.02
C ASP A 32 2.08 8.05 29.98
N PRO A 33 0.85 8.40 29.56
CA PRO A 33 0.63 9.53 28.68
C PRO A 33 0.88 10.86 29.41
N GLY A 34 1.50 11.83 28.69
CA GLY A 34 1.62 13.22 29.12
C GLY A 34 0.37 14.04 28.80
N GLU A 35 0.36 15.32 29.17
CA GLU A 35 -0.73 16.26 28.85
C GLU A 35 -0.96 16.35 27.32
N GLY A 36 -2.20 16.21 26.89
CA GLY A 36 -2.58 16.20 25.48
C GLY A 36 -2.30 14.89 24.75
N GLU A 37 -1.88 13.83 25.47
CA GLU A 37 -1.58 12.51 24.92
C GLU A 37 -2.60 11.44 25.33
N VAL A 38 -2.61 10.38 24.57
CA VAL A 38 -3.38 9.15 24.84
C VAL A 38 -2.43 7.95 24.87
N LEU A 39 -2.73 6.98 25.75
CA LEU A 39 -2.13 5.64 25.72
C LEU A 39 -3.09 4.71 24.98
N VAL A 40 -2.61 4.09 23.94
CA VAL A 40 -3.38 3.17 23.08
C VAL A 40 -2.85 1.75 23.21
N ARG A 41 -3.74 0.81 23.44
CA ARG A 41 -3.49 -0.63 23.28
C ARG A 41 -3.77 -0.98 21.82
N VAL A 42 -2.72 -1.40 21.10
CA VAL A 42 -2.79 -1.67 19.66
C VAL A 42 -3.45 -3.03 19.42
N HIS A 43 -4.51 -3.05 18.63
CA HIS A 43 -5.22 -4.26 18.22
C HIS A 43 -4.69 -4.82 16.89
N HIS A 44 -4.56 -3.94 15.90
CA HIS A 44 -4.07 -4.33 14.57
C HIS A 44 -3.11 -3.29 14.04
N MET A 45 -2.11 -3.74 13.32
CA MET A 45 -1.17 -2.85 12.64
C MET A 45 -1.04 -3.21 11.15
N SER A 46 -0.77 -2.19 10.36
CA SER A 46 -0.55 -2.29 8.92
C SER A 46 0.89 -2.69 8.62
N LEU A 47 1.05 -3.57 7.62
CA LEU A 47 2.31 -3.74 6.93
C LEU A 47 2.17 -3.17 5.52
N ASP A 48 3.10 -2.29 5.14
CA ASP A 48 3.08 -1.56 3.88
C ASP A 48 4.45 -1.56 3.21
N PRO A 49 4.52 -1.68 1.86
CA PRO A 49 5.80 -1.78 1.15
C PRO A 49 6.75 -0.61 1.37
N TYR A 50 6.23 0.62 1.60
CA TYR A 50 7.07 1.80 1.82
C TYR A 50 8.00 1.66 3.04
N MET A 51 7.62 0.83 4.02
CA MET A 51 8.42 0.58 5.23
C MET A 51 9.81 0.00 4.88
N ARG A 52 9.93 -0.71 3.74
CA ARG A 52 11.23 -1.20 3.27
C ARG A 52 12.20 -0.05 2.98
N GLY A 53 11.75 1.00 2.31
CA GLY A 53 12.56 2.19 2.05
C GLY A 53 12.93 2.96 3.32
N ARG A 54 12.18 2.78 4.43
CA ARG A 54 12.50 3.38 5.74
C ARG A 54 13.65 2.67 6.45
N MET A 55 13.98 1.46 6.04
CA MET A 55 15.11 0.69 6.59
C MET A 55 16.45 1.07 5.96
N ASP A 56 16.46 1.78 4.84
CA ASP A 56 17.67 2.25 4.15
C ASP A 56 18.14 3.61 4.71
N ASP A 57 19.43 3.91 4.52
CA ASP A 57 20.06 5.17 4.98
C ASP A 57 20.14 6.23 3.89
N GLY A 58 19.55 5.96 2.73
CA GLY A 58 19.57 6.82 1.56
C GLY A 58 18.61 8.02 1.67
N LYS A 59 18.85 9.03 0.83
CA LYS A 59 17.94 10.18 0.70
C LYS A 59 16.57 9.72 0.18
N SER A 60 15.51 10.06 0.91
CA SER A 60 14.12 9.72 0.57
C SER A 60 13.19 10.92 0.89
N TYR A 61 11.90 10.77 0.60
CA TYR A 61 10.87 11.78 0.92
C TYR A 61 10.65 11.95 2.44
N THR A 62 11.24 11.10 3.26
CA THR A 62 11.14 11.16 4.72
C THR A 62 12.39 10.53 5.36
N ALA A 63 12.67 10.86 6.63
CA ALA A 63 13.84 10.38 7.34
C ALA A 63 13.83 8.85 7.53
N PRO A 64 14.97 8.16 7.47
CA PRO A 64 15.06 6.72 7.74
C PRO A 64 14.79 6.41 9.22
N ILE A 65 14.36 5.17 9.50
CA ILE A 65 14.33 4.64 10.86
C ILE A 65 15.78 4.46 11.35
N PRO A 66 16.16 4.99 12.51
CA PRO A 66 17.48 4.72 13.07
C PRO A 66 17.63 3.24 13.48
N VAL A 67 18.83 2.70 13.41
CA VAL A 67 19.12 1.37 13.99
C VAL A 67 18.85 1.43 15.50
N GLY A 68 18.11 0.45 16.03
CA GLY A 68 17.57 0.44 17.39
C GLY A 68 16.23 1.20 17.52
N GLY A 69 15.79 1.92 16.49
CA GLY A 69 14.49 2.59 16.48
C GLY A 69 13.35 1.63 16.19
N ARG A 70 12.17 1.90 16.77
CA ARG A 70 10.95 1.13 16.55
C ARG A 70 10.53 1.22 15.07
N MET A 71 10.14 0.10 14.49
CA MET A 71 9.57 0.04 13.16
C MET A 71 8.29 0.88 13.11
N GLU A 72 8.15 1.68 12.06
CA GLU A 72 7.00 2.57 11.85
C GLU A 72 5.83 1.85 11.18
N GLY A 73 4.63 2.41 11.35
CA GLY A 73 3.43 1.94 10.64
C GLY A 73 2.15 2.47 11.25
N GLY A 74 1.12 2.56 10.40
CA GLY A 74 -0.24 2.83 10.86
C GLY A 74 -0.78 1.66 11.67
N ALA A 75 -1.46 1.97 12.76
CA ALA A 75 -2.12 0.96 13.56
C ALA A 75 -3.44 1.45 14.15
N VAL A 76 -4.33 0.52 14.47
CA VAL A 76 -5.60 0.80 15.14
C VAL A 76 -5.63 0.13 16.49
N GLY A 77 -6.23 0.79 17.47
CA GLY A 77 -6.31 0.28 18.82
C GLY A 77 -7.30 1.04 19.68
N GLU A 78 -7.39 0.63 20.92
CA GLU A 78 -8.26 1.18 21.94
C GLU A 78 -7.46 2.13 22.85
N VAL A 79 -7.99 3.30 23.11
CA VAL A 79 -7.46 4.21 24.13
C VAL A 79 -7.71 3.58 25.50
N ILE A 80 -6.65 3.33 26.27
CA ILE A 80 -6.74 2.76 27.62
C ILE A 80 -6.48 3.80 28.72
N ALA A 81 -5.81 4.90 28.38
CA ALA A 81 -5.69 6.08 29.24
C ALA A 81 -5.61 7.35 28.37
N SER A 82 -6.14 8.46 28.88
CA SER A 82 -6.13 9.74 28.17
C SER A 82 -5.87 10.89 29.13
N LYS A 83 -5.02 11.83 28.69
CA LYS A 83 -4.89 13.17 29.26
C LYS A 83 -5.21 14.25 28.19
N ALA A 84 -6.16 13.93 27.33
CA ALA A 84 -6.65 14.80 26.28
C ALA A 84 -8.19 14.80 26.25
N ASP A 85 -8.83 15.94 26.16
CA ASP A 85 -10.29 16.09 26.23
C ASP A 85 -11.05 15.40 25.07
N GLN A 86 -10.38 15.20 23.92
CA GLN A 86 -11.01 14.63 22.72
C GLN A 86 -11.23 13.12 22.80
N PHE A 87 -10.54 12.41 23.71
CA PHE A 87 -10.56 10.96 23.81
C PHE A 87 -10.77 10.47 25.23
N ALA A 88 -11.54 9.40 25.37
CA ALA A 88 -11.77 8.69 26.61
C ALA A 88 -11.31 7.22 26.48
N PRO A 89 -10.97 6.54 27.59
CA PRO A 89 -10.80 5.09 27.59
C PRO A 89 -12.00 4.38 26.96
N GLY A 90 -11.72 3.40 26.09
CA GLY A 90 -12.71 2.70 25.28
C GLY A 90 -12.89 3.27 23.86
N ASP A 91 -12.38 4.48 23.55
CA ASP A 91 -12.39 5.00 22.20
C ASP A 91 -11.44 4.22 21.28
N PHE A 92 -11.87 3.90 20.09
CA PHE A 92 -11.00 3.34 19.04
C PHE A 92 -10.37 4.42 18.20
N VAL A 93 -9.07 4.27 17.92
CA VAL A 93 -8.28 5.26 17.19
C VAL A 93 -7.35 4.61 16.16
N LEU A 94 -7.10 5.36 15.08
CA LEU A 94 -6.01 5.14 14.12
C LEU A 94 -4.90 6.15 14.39
N GLY A 95 -3.64 5.70 14.39
CA GLY A 95 -2.46 6.56 14.46
C GLY A 95 -1.22 5.87 13.90
N GLN A 96 -0.09 6.60 13.86
CA GLN A 96 1.22 6.08 13.48
C GLN A 96 1.91 5.45 14.70
N PHE A 97 1.34 4.37 15.21
CA PHE A 97 1.81 3.76 16.47
C PHE A 97 3.05 2.88 16.29
N GLY A 98 3.31 2.43 15.05
CA GLY A 98 4.42 1.52 14.75
C GLY A 98 4.16 0.07 15.16
N TRP A 99 5.20 -0.73 15.10
CA TRP A 99 5.12 -2.17 15.41
C TRP A 99 5.24 -2.39 16.92
N THR A 100 4.12 -2.32 17.61
CA THR A 100 4.09 -2.34 19.08
C THR A 100 2.74 -2.81 19.63
N THR A 101 2.74 -3.29 20.86
CA THR A 101 1.49 -3.64 21.59
C THR A 101 0.83 -2.42 22.21
N HIS A 102 1.60 -1.40 22.60
CA HIS A 102 1.11 -0.16 23.20
C HIS A 102 1.84 1.05 22.66
N ALA A 103 1.17 2.18 22.60
CA ALA A 103 1.78 3.43 22.17
C ALA A 103 1.19 4.63 22.93
N VAL A 104 2.05 5.54 23.34
CA VAL A 104 1.66 6.91 23.68
C VAL A 104 1.74 7.77 22.44
N ALA A 105 0.72 8.57 22.18
CA ALA A 105 0.68 9.46 21.02
C ALA A 105 -0.05 10.78 21.36
N PRO A 106 0.37 11.90 20.73
CA PRO A 106 -0.39 13.15 20.79
C PRO A 106 -1.81 12.96 20.24
N ALA A 107 -2.80 13.40 20.96
CA ALA A 107 -4.21 13.23 20.61
C ALA A 107 -4.56 13.82 19.23
N ASN A 108 -3.94 14.95 18.85
CA ASN A 108 -4.12 15.57 17.53
C ASN A 108 -3.54 14.77 16.36
N GLN A 109 -2.78 13.71 16.62
CA GLN A 109 -2.26 12.77 15.62
C GLN A 109 -3.09 11.48 15.56
N CYS A 110 -4.13 11.37 16.37
CA CYS A 110 -5.03 10.24 16.41
C CYS A 110 -6.36 10.58 15.71
N ARG A 111 -6.84 9.67 14.87
CA ARG A 111 -8.16 9.75 14.25
C ARG A 111 -9.12 8.80 14.95
N LYS A 112 -10.23 9.33 15.49
CA LYS A 112 -11.27 8.50 16.12
C LYS A 112 -11.94 7.62 15.07
N LEU A 113 -12.18 6.37 15.43
CA LEU A 113 -12.88 5.38 14.64
C LEU A 113 -14.21 5.01 15.31
N ASN A 114 -15.20 4.69 14.49
CA ASN A 114 -16.46 4.15 14.97
C ASN A 114 -16.60 2.68 14.52
N PRO A 115 -16.42 1.70 15.42
CA PRO A 115 -16.51 0.28 15.08
C PRO A 115 -17.91 -0.17 14.63
N ASP A 116 -18.97 0.59 14.96
CA ASP A 116 -20.34 0.30 14.53
C ASP A 116 -20.58 0.62 13.05
N GLN A 117 -19.75 1.47 12.46
CA GLN A 117 -19.86 1.86 11.05
C GLN A 117 -19.12 0.89 10.12
N ALA A 118 -17.94 0.45 10.52
CA ALA A 118 -17.13 -0.52 9.77
C ALA A 118 -16.09 -1.19 10.70
N PRO A 119 -15.60 -2.39 10.38
CA PRO A 119 -14.48 -3.00 11.09
C PRO A 119 -13.30 -2.03 11.16
N ILE A 120 -12.68 -1.89 12.33
CA ILE A 120 -11.57 -0.91 12.53
C ILE A 120 -10.37 -1.18 11.61
N THR A 121 -10.17 -2.43 11.16
CA THR A 121 -9.12 -2.82 10.21
C THR A 121 -9.26 -2.14 8.86
N THR A 122 -10.49 -1.79 8.44
CA THR A 122 -10.73 -1.05 7.18
C THR A 122 -9.96 0.27 7.12
N ALA A 123 -9.71 0.90 8.28
CA ALA A 123 -8.92 2.12 8.41
C ALA A 123 -7.43 1.93 8.11
N LEU A 124 -6.94 0.67 8.06
CA LEU A 124 -5.58 0.33 7.65
C LEU A 124 -5.46 -0.02 6.16
N GLY A 125 -6.59 -0.28 5.50
CA GLY A 125 -6.66 -0.75 4.12
C GLY A 125 -7.61 0.07 3.26
N VAL A 126 -8.79 -0.49 3.02
CA VAL A 126 -9.79 0.01 2.04
C VAL A 126 -10.30 1.42 2.36
N LEU A 127 -10.46 1.81 3.63
CA LEU A 127 -10.84 3.16 4.09
C LEU A 127 -9.68 3.91 4.75
N GLY A 128 -8.46 3.43 4.55
CA GLY A 128 -7.22 3.99 5.05
C GLY A 128 -6.31 4.54 3.97
N MET A 129 -5.03 4.65 4.31
CA MET A 129 -4.00 5.20 3.43
C MET A 129 -3.95 4.49 2.07
N PRO A 130 -3.98 3.13 1.96
CA PRO A 130 -3.91 2.49 0.66
C PRO A 130 -5.12 2.75 -0.24
N GLY A 131 -6.35 2.66 0.31
CA GLY A 131 -7.57 2.98 -0.45
C GLY A 131 -7.59 4.42 -0.92
N PHE A 132 -7.24 5.36 -0.04
CA PHE A 132 -7.10 6.77 -0.36
C PHE A 132 -6.04 7.02 -1.45
N THR A 133 -4.92 6.30 -1.40
CA THR A 133 -3.87 6.37 -2.43
C THR A 133 -4.42 5.97 -3.80
N GLY A 134 -5.16 4.85 -3.88
CA GLY A 134 -5.77 4.40 -5.11
C GLY A 134 -6.79 5.38 -5.66
N TRP A 135 -7.70 5.86 -4.82
CA TRP A 135 -8.72 6.86 -5.19
C TRP A 135 -8.10 8.16 -5.68
N HIS A 136 -7.14 8.71 -4.93
CA HIS A 136 -6.46 9.97 -5.27
C HIS A 136 -5.68 9.86 -6.57
N GLY A 137 -4.83 8.84 -6.69
CA GLY A 137 -4.02 8.62 -7.89
C GLY A 137 -4.87 8.41 -9.15
N LEU A 138 -5.96 7.66 -9.04
CA LEU A 138 -6.87 7.45 -10.16
C LEU A 138 -7.62 8.74 -10.53
N THR A 139 -8.16 9.45 -9.55
CA THR A 139 -9.01 10.64 -9.79
C THR A 139 -8.18 11.82 -10.28
N GLU A 140 -7.06 12.11 -9.62
CA GLU A 140 -6.27 13.30 -9.91
C GLU A 140 -5.35 13.13 -11.12
N TYR A 141 -4.66 12.00 -11.21
CA TYR A 141 -3.65 11.78 -12.24
C TYR A 141 -4.10 10.82 -13.34
N GLY A 142 -4.90 9.81 -12.99
CA GLY A 142 -5.52 8.91 -13.97
C GLY A 142 -6.61 9.61 -14.80
N ARG A 143 -7.43 10.42 -14.20
CA ARG A 143 -8.53 11.18 -14.84
C ARG A 143 -9.36 10.32 -15.80
N PRO A 144 -9.92 9.20 -15.30
CA PRO A 144 -10.52 8.17 -16.13
C PRO A 144 -11.74 8.70 -16.90
N GLN A 145 -11.85 8.29 -18.16
CA GLN A 145 -13.00 8.56 -19.01
C GLN A 145 -13.72 7.24 -19.36
N LYS A 146 -15.04 7.28 -19.43
CA LYS A 146 -15.83 6.10 -19.80
C LYS A 146 -15.37 5.51 -21.15
N GLY A 147 -15.18 4.19 -21.17
CA GLY A 147 -14.76 3.46 -22.35
C GLY A 147 -13.25 3.34 -22.53
N GLU A 148 -12.44 3.99 -21.69
CA GLU A 148 -11.00 3.82 -21.69
C GLU A 148 -10.57 2.47 -21.11
N THR A 149 -9.35 2.06 -21.41
CA THR A 149 -8.68 0.88 -20.86
C THR A 149 -7.72 1.28 -19.76
N LEU A 150 -7.93 0.73 -18.56
CA LEU A 150 -7.03 0.88 -17.43
C LEU A 150 -6.30 -0.45 -17.15
N VAL A 151 -4.98 -0.38 -17.01
CA VAL A 151 -4.17 -1.48 -16.46
C VAL A 151 -3.64 -1.07 -15.10
N VAL A 152 -3.77 -1.95 -14.11
CA VAL A 152 -3.23 -1.71 -12.76
C VAL A 152 -2.33 -2.86 -12.31
N ALA A 153 -1.10 -2.51 -11.90
CA ALA A 153 -0.16 -3.45 -11.31
C ALA A 153 -0.46 -3.70 -9.82
N ALA A 154 -0.10 -4.88 -9.30
CA ALA A 154 -0.46 -5.36 -7.96
C ALA A 154 -1.99 -5.31 -7.72
N ALA A 155 -2.74 -5.87 -8.66
CA ALA A 155 -4.18 -5.72 -8.82
C ALA A 155 -5.03 -6.09 -7.60
N THR A 156 -4.59 -7.06 -6.78
CA THR A 156 -5.33 -7.52 -5.59
C THR A 156 -4.91 -6.84 -4.29
N GLY A 157 -3.77 -6.13 -4.31
CA GLY A 157 -3.36 -5.31 -3.17
C GLY A 157 -4.34 -4.18 -2.88
N PRO A 158 -4.28 -3.56 -1.69
CA PRO A 158 -5.30 -2.61 -1.25
C PRO A 158 -5.38 -1.34 -2.11
N VAL A 159 -4.29 -0.94 -2.77
CA VAL A 159 -4.28 0.17 -3.76
C VAL A 159 -4.87 -0.31 -5.08
N GLY A 160 -4.35 -1.42 -5.63
CA GLY A 160 -4.74 -1.93 -6.95
C GLY A 160 -6.22 -2.32 -7.03
N SER A 161 -6.73 -2.99 -6.00
CA SER A 161 -8.15 -3.39 -5.94
C SER A 161 -9.10 -2.18 -5.86
N MET A 162 -8.72 -1.14 -5.11
CA MET A 162 -9.47 0.12 -5.07
C MET A 162 -9.49 0.79 -6.44
N VAL A 163 -8.32 0.94 -7.07
CA VAL A 163 -8.19 1.55 -8.41
C VAL A 163 -9.08 0.84 -9.43
N GLY A 164 -8.99 -0.49 -9.48
CA GLY A 164 -9.74 -1.26 -10.47
C GLY A 164 -11.25 -1.19 -10.26
N GLN A 165 -11.73 -1.34 -9.03
CA GLN A 165 -13.16 -1.26 -8.73
C GLN A 165 -13.74 0.13 -9.01
N LEU A 166 -13.03 1.20 -8.65
CA LEU A 166 -13.44 2.56 -8.99
C LEU A 166 -13.45 2.82 -10.50
N ALA A 167 -12.46 2.27 -11.23
CA ALA A 167 -12.42 2.36 -12.68
C ALA A 167 -13.59 1.60 -13.32
N LYS A 168 -13.91 0.39 -12.82
CA LYS A 168 -15.10 -0.36 -13.24
C LYS A 168 -16.40 0.43 -13.03
N ALA A 169 -16.56 1.01 -11.85
CA ALA A 169 -17.74 1.85 -11.55
C ALA A 169 -17.87 3.06 -12.49
N ARG A 170 -16.75 3.55 -13.02
CA ARG A 170 -16.67 4.66 -13.99
C ARG A 170 -16.77 4.20 -15.46
N GLY A 171 -16.99 2.89 -15.70
CA GLY A 171 -17.22 2.32 -17.03
C GLY A 171 -15.99 2.10 -17.88
N LEU A 172 -14.84 1.85 -17.27
CA LEU A 172 -13.61 1.50 -17.97
C LEU A 172 -13.51 -0.02 -18.21
N HIS A 173 -12.74 -0.39 -19.23
CA HIS A 173 -12.19 -1.74 -19.35
C HIS A 173 -10.98 -1.87 -18.43
N VAL A 174 -11.04 -2.79 -17.46
CA VAL A 174 -10.05 -2.90 -16.39
C VAL A 174 -9.29 -4.22 -16.48
N VAL A 175 -7.97 -4.13 -16.63
CA VAL A 175 -7.07 -5.29 -16.64
C VAL A 175 -6.13 -5.21 -15.44
N GLY A 176 -6.13 -6.27 -14.63
CA GLY A 176 -5.21 -6.43 -13.51
C GLY A 176 -3.90 -7.11 -13.94
N ILE A 177 -2.84 -6.83 -13.20
CA ILE A 177 -1.61 -7.62 -13.24
C ILE A 177 -1.32 -8.05 -11.80
N ALA A 178 -1.24 -9.37 -11.57
CA ALA A 178 -1.00 -9.96 -10.26
C ALA A 178 -0.01 -11.12 -10.34
N GLY A 179 0.39 -11.68 -9.22
CA GLY A 179 1.32 -12.81 -9.18
C GLY A 179 0.63 -14.10 -8.70
N GLY A 180 0.31 -14.98 -9.62
CA GLY A 180 -0.37 -16.26 -9.39
C GLY A 180 -1.83 -16.26 -9.86
N SER A 181 -2.32 -17.45 -10.24
CA SER A 181 -3.69 -17.68 -10.74
C SER A 181 -4.75 -17.24 -9.73
N ASP A 182 -4.57 -17.60 -8.46
CA ASP A 182 -5.54 -17.32 -7.39
C ASP A 182 -5.81 -15.81 -7.23
N LYS A 183 -4.77 -14.97 -7.39
CA LYS A 183 -4.94 -13.52 -7.37
C LYS A 183 -5.63 -13.01 -8.63
N CYS A 184 -5.37 -13.62 -9.78
CA CYS A 184 -6.08 -13.27 -11.00
C CYS A 184 -7.55 -13.66 -10.92
N GLU A 185 -7.88 -14.81 -10.34
CA GLU A 185 -9.25 -15.24 -10.09
C GLU A 185 -9.97 -14.31 -9.10
N LEU A 186 -9.28 -13.87 -8.03
CA LEU A 186 -9.83 -12.88 -7.10
C LEU A 186 -10.11 -11.55 -7.81
N ALA A 187 -9.18 -11.06 -8.65
CA ALA A 187 -9.35 -9.80 -9.37
C ALA A 187 -10.55 -9.83 -10.33
N THR A 188 -10.72 -10.92 -11.08
CA THR A 188 -11.82 -11.04 -12.04
C THR A 188 -13.14 -11.47 -11.39
N GLY A 189 -13.12 -12.43 -10.46
CA GLY A 189 -14.31 -13.01 -9.84
C GLY A 189 -14.92 -12.11 -8.76
N GLU A 190 -14.10 -11.56 -7.86
CA GLU A 190 -14.63 -10.77 -6.74
C GLU A 190 -14.56 -9.26 -6.99
N PHE A 191 -13.44 -8.75 -7.56
CA PHE A 191 -13.29 -7.31 -7.78
C PHE A 191 -13.85 -6.83 -9.13
N GLY A 192 -14.33 -7.78 -9.98
CA GLY A 192 -15.05 -7.47 -11.21
C GLY A 192 -14.18 -6.90 -12.34
N PHE A 193 -12.87 -7.18 -12.35
CA PHE A 193 -11.98 -6.80 -13.45
C PHE A 193 -12.35 -7.59 -14.71
N ASP A 194 -12.16 -7.01 -15.88
CA ASP A 194 -12.47 -7.68 -17.15
C ASP A 194 -11.47 -8.77 -17.50
N ALA A 195 -10.19 -8.60 -17.07
CA ALA A 195 -9.13 -9.60 -17.21
C ALA A 195 -8.06 -9.41 -16.15
N CYS A 196 -7.25 -10.42 -15.92
CA CYS A 196 -6.03 -10.31 -15.11
C CYS A 196 -4.91 -11.16 -15.72
N ILE A 197 -3.70 -10.59 -15.75
CA ILE A 197 -2.49 -11.25 -16.24
C ILE A 197 -1.66 -11.72 -15.04
N ASP A 198 -1.40 -13.02 -14.96
CA ASP A 198 -0.40 -13.54 -14.02
C ASP A 198 1.00 -13.26 -14.56
N HIS A 199 1.68 -12.28 -13.95
CA HIS A 199 3.03 -11.90 -14.37
C HIS A 199 4.09 -13.00 -14.11
N ARG A 200 3.78 -14.00 -13.27
CA ARG A 200 4.69 -15.14 -12.98
C ARG A 200 4.67 -16.18 -14.08
N ALA A 201 3.63 -16.22 -14.91
CA ALA A 201 3.53 -17.13 -16.05
C ALA A 201 4.43 -16.74 -17.24
N TYR A 202 5.11 -15.61 -17.18
CA TYR A 202 5.93 -15.09 -18.28
C TYR A 202 7.34 -14.76 -17.78
N ASP A 203 8.35 -15.35 -18.40
CA ASP A 203 9.76 -15.10 -18.06
C ASP A 203 10.20 -13.71 -18.54
N THR A 204 9.73 -13.26 -19.71
CA THR A 204 10.14 -12.00 -20.32
C THR A 204 9.02 -10.97 -20.38
N ALA A 205 9.41 -9.69 -20.37
CA ALA A 205 8.48 -8.58 -20.62
C ALA A 205 7.84 -8.65 -22.02
N ARG A 206 8.53 -9.23 -23.00
CA ARG A 206 8.02 -9.42 -24.37
C ARG A 206 6.83 -10.36 -24.41
N ASP A 207 6.94 -11.51 -23.74
CA ASP A 207 5.89 -12.53 -23.74
C ASP A 207 4.67 -12.03 -22.94
N MET A 208 4.92 -11.40 -21.79
CA MET A 208 3.88 -10.75 -21.02
C MET A 208 3.16 -9.63 -21.80
N ARG A 209 3.89 -8.85 -22.62
CA ARG A 209 3.31 -7.83 -23.50
C ARG A 209 2.36 -8.42 -24.54
N ALA A 210 2.71 -9.59 -25.10
CA ALA A 210 1.82 -10.26 -26.04
C ALA A 210 0.50 -10.67 -25.41
N ALA A 211 0.55 -11.16 -24.17
CA ALA A 211 -0.67 -11.48 -23.40
C ALA A 211 -1.48 -10.22 -23.06
N LEU A 212 -0.83 -9.14 -22.60
CA LEU A 212 -1.50 -7.86 -22.36
C LEU A 212 -2.18 -7.32 -23.61
N LYS A 213 -1.53 -7.41 -24.77
CA LYS A 213 -2.09 -6.95 -26.05
C LYS A 213 -3.37 -7.71 -26.43
N SER A 214 -3.49 -8.98 -26.08
CA SER A 214 -4.70 -9.80 -26.35
C SER A 214 -5.90 -9.35 -25.54
N VAL A 215 -5.69 -8.85 -24.31
CA VAL A 215 -6.77 -8.37 -23.42
C VAL A 215 -6.93 -6.85 -23.43
N CYS A 216 -6.03 -6.13 -24.07
CA CYS A 216 -6.09 -4.68 -24.32
C CYS A 216 -5.99 -4.39 -25.83
N PRO A 217 -6.94 -4.84 -26.67
CA PRO A 217 -6.81 -4.75 -28.13
C PRO A 217 -6.79 -3.29 -28.64
N GLY A 218 -7.37 -2.35 -27.90
CA GLY A 218 -7.37 -0.91 -28.16
C GLY A 218 -6.15 -0.15 -27.57
N GLY A 219 -5.21 -0.86 -26.94
CA GLY A 219 -4.13 -0.25 -26.18
C GLY A 219 -4.53 0.10 -24.74
N ILE A 220 -3.69 0.89 -24.07
CA ILE A 220 -3.83 1.24 -22.65
C ILE A 220 -3.88 2.75 -22.49
N ASP A 221 -4.95 3.28 -21.91
CA ASP A 221 -5.12 4.72 -21.70
C ASP A 221 -4.59 5.17 -20.35
N ILE A 222 -4.73 4.30 -19.34
CA ILE A 222 -4.25 4.55 -17.97
C ILE A 222 -3.46 3.35 -17.48
N TYR A 223 -2.22 3.57 -17.06
CA TYR A 223 -1.44 2.57 -16.33
C TYR A 223 -1.17 3.03 -14.92
N PHE A 224 -1.80 2.37 -13.93
CA PHE A 224 -1.56 2.68 -12.54
C PHE A 224 -0.37 1.86 -12.02
N GLU A 225 0.76 2.56 -11.80
CA GLU A 225 2.04 1.94 -11.52
C GLU A 225 2.26 1.74 -10.02
N ASN A 226 2.42 0.47 -9.62
CA ASN A 226 2.74 0.07 -8.24
C ASN A 226 4.00 -0.80 -8.15
N VAL A 227 4.53 -1.29 -9.29
CA VAL A 227 5.50 -2.40 -9.29
C VAL A 227 6.84 -2.04 -9.95
N GLY A 228 6.83 -1.47 -11.15
CA GLY A 228 8.05 -1.26 -11.94
C GLY A 228 8.55 -2.53 -12.63
N GLY A 229 9.85 -2.58 -12.91
CA GLY A 229 10.55 -3.75 -13.44
C GLY A 229 9.94 -4.33 -14.72
N LYS A 230 9.89 -5.66 -14.81
CA LYS A 230 9.33 -6.42 -15.95
C LYS A 230 7.90 -5.98 -16.31
N VAL A 231 7.09 -5.63 -15.32
CA VAL A 231 5.70 -5.21 -15.53
C VAL A 231 5.65 -3.90 -16.29
N LEU A 232 6.37 -2.87 -15.83
CA LEU A 232 6.47 -1.58 -16.54
C LEU A 232 7.01 -1.75 -17.96
N GLU A 233 8.04 -2.60 -18.13
CA GLU A 233 8.64 -2.88 -19.42
C GLU A 233 7.66 -3.53 -20.41
N ALA A 234 6.77 -4.36 -19.92
CA ALA A 234 5.72 -5.00 -20.73
C ALA A 234 4.61 -4.02 -21.12
N VAL A 235 4.19 -3.16 -20.18
CA VAL A 235 3.05 -2.24 -20.35
C VAL A 235 3.42 -1.02 -21.20
N LEU A 236 4.57 -0.40 -20.96
CA LEU A 236 4.94 0.91 -21.52
C LEU A 236 4.76 1.01 -23.05
N PRO A 237 5.13 -0.01 -23.87
CA PRO A 237 4.95 0.06 -25.33
C PRO A 237 3.49 -0.08 -25.80
N LEU A 238 2.55 -0.40 -24.93
CA LEU A 238 1.12 -0.56 -25.23
C LEU A 238 0.28 0.67 -24.85
N ILE A 239 0.93 1.69 -24.24
CA ILE A 239 0.22 2.89 -23.81
C ILE A 239 -0.10 3.75 -25.02
N ASN A 240 -1.37 4.12 -25.11
CA ASN A 240 -1.92 4.98 -26.14
C ASN A 240 -1.34 6.41 -26.11
N PRO A 241 -1.36 7.14 -27.22
CA PRO A 241 -1.09 8.57 -27.21
C PRO A 241 -1.97 9.29 -26.18
N HIS A 242 -1.38 10.24 -25.44
CA HIS A 242 -1.98 10.96 -24.31
C HIS A 242 -2.33 10.08 -23.09
N GLY A 243 -1.76 8.87 -23.01
CA GLY A 243 -1.92 7.98 -21.86
C GLY A 243 -1.40 8.62 -20.57
N ARG A 244 -1.92 8.14 -19.44
CA ARG A 244 -1.61 8.67 -18.11
C ARG A 244 -1.03 7.55 -17.24
N ILE A 245 0.06 7.89 -16.53
CA ILE A 245 0.76 6.97 -15.63
C ILE A 245 0.85 7.61 -14.25
N PRO A 246 -0.14 7.38 -13.35
CA PRO A 246 0.04 7.65 -11.93
C PRO A 246 1.12 6.71 -11.36
N VAL A 247 2.24 7.25 -10.88
CA VAL A 247 3.33 6.47 -10.27
C VAL A 247 3.16 6.51 -8.76
N CYS A 248 2.59 5.44 -8.22
CA CYS A 248 2.30 5.26 -6.80
C CYS A 248 3.44 4.54 -6.08
N GLY A 249 4.05 3.54 -6.71
CA GLY A 249 5.08 2.72 -6.10
C GLY A 249 5.89 1.93 -7.12
N MET A 250 6.99 1.33 -6.65
CA MET A 250 7.95 0.59 -7.46
C MET A 250 8.50 -0.60 -6.66
N ILE A 251 7.59 -1.47 -6.13
CA ILE A 251 7.96 -2.51 -5.17
C ILE A 251 9.04 -3.47 -5.70
N ALA A 252 9.11 -3.69 -7.02
CA ALA A 252 10.13 -4.54 -7.65
C ALA A 252 11.57 -4.05 -7.40
N TRP A 253 11.74 -2.77 -7.08
CA TRP A 253 13.04 -2.14 -6.85
C TRP A 253 13.33 -1.81 -5.39
N TYR A 254 12.39 -1.98 -4.47
CA TYR A 254 12.58 -1.57 -3.07
C TYR A 254 13.73 -2.31 -2.37
N ASN A 255 14.06 -3.53 -2.81
CA ASN A 255 15.20 -4.28 -2.28
C ASN A 255 16.55 -3.92 -2.94
N ALA A 256 16.56 -3.02 -3.92
CA ALA A 256 17.78 -2.59 -4.62
C ALA A 256 18.40 -1.30 -4.05
N GLY A 257 18.16 -1.02 -2.76
CA GLY A 257 18.65 0.17 -2.05
C GLY A 257 17.92 1.45 -2.44
N GLY A 258 17.80 2.41 -1.51
CA GLY A 258 17.32 3.77 -1.74
C GLY A 258 16.15 3.95 -2.73
N LEU A 259 15.05 3.20 -2.59
CA LEU A 259 13.94 3.14 -3.55
C LEU A 259 14.35 2.63 -4.95
N GLY A 260 15.36 1.74 -5.02
CA GLY A 260 15.84 1.15 -6.25
C GLY A 260 17.00 1.91 -6.89
N ALA A 261 17.67 2.81 -6.15
CA ALA A 261 18.79 3.59 -6.66
C ALA A 261 19.95 2.72 -7.18
N ASP A 262 20.15 1.53 -6.59
CA ASP A 262 21.23 0.59 -6.91
C ASP A 262 20.78 -0.57 -7.82
N ALA A 263 19.64 -0.44 -8.51
CA ALA A 263 19.14 -1.47 -9.42
C ALA A 263 20.02 -1.60 -10.67
N GLU A 264 20.94 -2.56 -10.68
CA GLU A 264 21.96 -2.73 -11.73
C GLU A 264 21.44 -3.36 -13.04
N GLN A 265 20.36 -4.11 -13.03
CA GLN A 265 19.90 -4.87 -14.21
C GLN A 265 18.53 -4.40 -14.68
N GLN A 266 18.52 -3.41 -15.57
CA GLN A 266 17.29 -2.99 -16.23
C GLN A 266 17.47 -2.97 -17.75
N THR A 267 16.57 -3.66 -18.47
CA THR A 267 16.45 -3.57 -19.91
C THR A 267 15.78 -2.25 -20.35
N LEU A 268 15.02 -1.63 -19.44
CA LEU A 268 14.36 -0.35 -19.64
C LEU A 268 15.32 0.80 -19.27
N THR A 269 15.95 1.38 -20.29
CA THR A 269 16.89 2.50 -20.11
C THR A 269 16.18 3.85 -20.12
N ALA A 270 16.76 4.86 -19.47
CA ALA A 270 16.24 6.22 -19.48
C ALA A 270 15.93 6.76 -20.91
N PRO A 271 16.78 6.59 -21.93
CA PRO A 271 16.44 7.00 -23.29
C PRO A 271 15.18 6.34 -23.86
N LYS A 272 14.93 5.06 -23.55
CA LYS A 272 13.71 4.37 -24.00
C LYS A 272 12.47 4.94 -23.34
N ILE A 273 12.52 5.19 -22.01
CA ILE A 273 11.43 5.80 -21.27
C ILE A 273 11.11 7.19 -21.82
N TRP A 274 12.12 8.06 -21.91
CA TRP A 274 11.95 9.44 -22.40
C TRP A 274 11.42 9.49 -23.84
N ARG A 275 11.92 8.61 -24.71
CA ARG A 275 11.40 8.51 -26.06
C ARG A 275 9.93 8.13 -26.07
N THR A 276 9.51 7.14 -25.28
CA THR A 276 8.11 6.70 -25.22
C THR A 276 7.20 7.82 -24.71
N ILE A 277 7.61 8.53 -23.64
CA ILE A 277 6.88 9.69 -23.11
C ILE A 277 6.72 10.77 -24.18
N LEU A 278 7.81 11.11 -24.88
CA LEU A 278 7.79 12.15 -25.90
C LEU A 278 6.88 11.81 -27.09
N VAL A 279 7.04 10.62 -27.69
CA VAL A 279 6.35 10.26 -28.93
C VAL A 279 4.87 9.92 -28.74
N ASN A 280 4.48 9.54 -27.52
CA ASN A 280 3.09 9.25 -27.17
C ASN A 280 2.45 10.36 -26.30
N PHE A 281 3.13 11.49 -26.10
CA PHE A 281 2.60 12.63 -25.30
C PHE A 281 2.10 12.20 -23.90
N LEU A 282 2.82 11.31 -23.23
CA LEU A 282 2.37 10.72 -21.97
C LEU A 282 2.41 11.72 -20.83
N SER A 283 1.43 11.63 -19.93
CA SER A 283 1.46 12.30 -18.63
C SER A 283 1.92 11.30 -17.56
N VAL A 284 3.11 11.49 -17.01
CA VAL A 284 3.67 10.66 -15.93
C VAL A 284 3.74 11.49 -14.67
N ASN A 285 3.01 11.06 -13.61
CA ASN A 285 2.88 11.82 -12.37
C ASN A 285 3.23 10.96 -11.17
N GLY A 286 4.36 11.26 -10.53
CA GLY A 286 4.70 10.71 -9.22
C GLY A 286 3.97 11.48 -8.12
N PHE A 287 3.51 10.76 -7.08
CA PHE A 287 2.86 11.40 -5.93
C PHE A 287 3.13 10.64 -4.63
N ILE A 288 3.14 11.36 -3.54
CA ILE A 288 3.20 10.81 -2.18
C ILE A 288 1.92 11.23 -1.47
N ILE A 289 1.14 10.25 -1.05
CA ILE A 289 -0.22 10.47 -0.53
C ILE A 289 -0.25 11.32 0.74
N SER A 290 0.82 11.32 1.54
CA SER A 290 0.89 12.16 2.75
C SER A 290 0.79 13.66 2.46
N ASN A 291 1.09 14.11 1.25
CA ASN A 291 0.95 15.49 0.84
C ASN A 291 -0.52 15.91 0.56
N HIS A 292 -1.44 14.95 0.61
CA HIS A 292 -2.85 15.13 0.20
C HIS A 292 -3.86 14.75 1.29
N TRP A 293 -3.43 14.60 2.56
CA TRP A 293 -4.30 14.20 3.67
C TRP A 293 -5.52 15.11 3.85
N ASN A 294 -5.45 16.35 3.42
CA ASN A 294 -6.59 17.29 3.42
C ASN A 294 -7.78 16.79 2.58
N ARG A 295 -7.56 15.87 1.63
CA ARG A 295 -8.61 15.25 0.79
C ARG A 295 -9.12 13.91 1.34
N LEU A 296 -8.57 13.41 2.44
CA LEU A 296 -9.05 12.17 3.06
C LEU A 296 -10.55 12.19 3.40
N PRO A 297 -11.13 13.29 3.94
CA PRO A 297 -12.57 13.36 4.21
C PRO A 297 -13.44 13.21 2.94
N GLU A 298 -13.01 13.77 1.81
CA GLU A 298 -13.67 13.64 0.51
C GLU A 298 -13.70 12.16 0.07
N PHE A 299 -12.54 11.49 0.11
CA PHE A 299 -12.42 10.07 -0.17
C PHE A 299 -13.35 9.22 0.71
N VAL A 300 -13.31 9.41 2.02
CA VAL A 300 -14.13 8.64 2.96
C VAL A 300 -15.62 8.87 2.68
N SER A 301 -16.02 10.11 2.43
CA SER A 301 -17.42 10.45 2.10
C SER A 301 -17.91 9.78 0.80
N GLU A 302 -17.05 9.70 -0.21
CA GLU A 302 -17.38 9.07 -1.50
C GLU A 302 -17.40 7.54 -1.40
N VAL A 303 -16.41 6.94 -0.74
CA VAL A 303 -16.13 5.50 -0.86
C VAL A 303 -16.71 4.67 0.29
N ALA A 304 -16.79 5.21 1.51
CA ALA A 304 -17.24 4.44 2.66
C ALA A 304 -18.66 3.84 2.50
N PRO A 305 -19.65 4.53 1.90
CA PRO A 305 -20.97 3.94 1.67
C PRO A 305 -20.92 2.66 0.82
N ASP A 306 -20.04 2.62 -0.19
CA ASP A 306 -19.90 1.48 -1.08
C ASP A 306 -19.15 0.32 -0.44
N VAL A 307 -18.19 0.60 0.45
CA VAL A 307 -17.51 -0.41 1.27
C VAL A 307 -18.52 -1.04 2.25
N VAL A 308 -19.30 -0.23 2.96
CA VAL A 308 -20.31 -0.71 3.93
C VAL A 308 -21.39 -1.55 3.23
N LYS A 309 -21.82 -1.17 2.03
CA LYS A 309 -22.78 -1.95 1.23
C LYS A 309 -22.18 -3.22 0.61
N GLY A 310 -20.83 -3.38 0.62
CA GLY A 310 -20.14 -4.47 -0.03
C GLY A 310 -20.07 -4.34 -1.57
N THR A 311 -20.34 -3.16 -2.13
CA THR A 311 -20.17 -2.86 -3.56
C THR A 311 -18.69 -2.76 -3.89
N ILE A 312 -17.90 -2.07 -3.04
CA ILE A 312 -16.45 -2.14 -3.05
C ILE A 312 -16.02 -3.23 -2.08
N LYS A 313 -15.38 -4.26 -2.61
CA LYS A 313 -14.87 -5.40 -1.87
C LYS A 313 -13.40 -5.20 -1.52
N TYR A 314 -12.97 -5.84 -0.46
CA TYR A 314 -11.57 -5.82 -0.02
C TYR A 314 -11.17 -7.16 0.58
N LYS A 315 -9.87 -7.43 0.55
CA LYS A 315 -9.27 -8.63 1.16
C LYS A 315 -8.22 -8.20 2.16
N GLU A 316 -8.27 -8.80 3.34
CA GLU A 316 -7.28 -8.64 4.40
C GLU A 316 -6.60 -9.98 4.66
N ASP A 317 -5.27 -9.97 4.72
CA ASP A 317 -4.45 -11.10 5.15
C ASP A 317 -3.96 -10.79 6.56
N ILE A 318 -4.55 -11.47 7.54
CA ILE A 318 -4.30 -11.23 8.97
C ILE A 318 -3.31 -12.25 9.49
N THR A 319 -2.19 -11.78 10.02
CA THR A 319 -1.19 -12.56 10.74
C THR A 319 -1.38 -12.32 12.25
N GLU A 320 -1.47 -13.38 13.04
CA GLU A 320 -1.62 -13.30 14.50
C GLU A 320 -0.23 -13.14 15.16
N GLY A 321 -0.15 -12.26 16.16
CA GLY A 321 1.05 -12.03 16.99
C GLY A 321 2.03 -11.02 16.40
N LEU A 322 2.46 -10.05 17.23
CA LEU A 322 3.44 -9.02 16.87
C LEU A 322 4.77 -9.63 16.42
N GLU A 323 5.20 -10.71 17.06
CA GLU A 323 6.45 -11.43 16.79
C GLU A 323 6.53 -11.96 15.34
N ASN A 324 5.39 -12.21 14.70
CA ASN A 324 5.30 -12.70 13.32
C ASN A 324 5.29 -11.58 12.26
N ALA A 325 5.31 -10.32 12.69
CA ALA A 325 5.31 -9.18 11.78
C ALA A 325 6.51 -9.15 10.81
N PRO A 326 7.77 -9.48 11.22
CA PRO A 326 8.90 -9.52 10.31
C PRO A 326 8.71 -10.50 9.16
N GLU A 327 8.25 -11.73 9.43
CA GLU A 327 8.04 -12.75 8.40
C GLU A 327 6.89 -12.37 7.47
N ALA A 328 5.79 -11.85 8.01
CA ALA A 328 4.67 -11.35 7.20
C ALA A 328 5.09 -10.18 6.29
N PHE A 329 5.95 -9.28 6.79
CA PHE A 329 6.49 -8.18 6.01
C PHE A 329 7.41 -8.65 4.87
N ILE A 330 8.33 -9.57 5.16
CA ILE A 330 9.24 -10.15 4.17
C ILE A 330 8.43 -10.88 3.08
N ALA A 331 7.43 -11.68 3.47
CA ALA A 331 6.55 -12.37 2.55
C ALA A 331 5.78 -11.38 1.65
N MET A 332 5.24 -10.29 2.22
CA MET A 332 4.54 -9.24 1.47
C MET A 332 5.45 -8.61 0.39
N LEU A 333 6.71 -8.31 0.72
CA LEU A 333 7.65 -7.70 -0.23
C LEU A 333 7.96 -8.59 -1.45
N THR A 334 7.75 -9.90 -1.33
CA THR A 334 7.90 -10.88 -2.42
C THR A 334 6.57 -11.32 -3.03
N GLY A 335 5.47 -10.64 -2.66
CA GLY A 335 4.14 -10.92 -3.17
C GLY A 335 3.53 -12.21 -2.60
N GLY A 336 3.85 -12.56 -1.35
CA GLY A 336 3.26 -13.69 -0.63
C GLY A 336 1.85 -13.41 -0.08
N ASN A 337 1.45 -12.14 0.01
CA ASN A 337 0.10 -11.73 0.42
C ASN A 337 -0.89 -11.75 -0.75
N THR A 338 -2.17 -11.87 -0.44
CA THR A 338 -3.27 -11.78 -1.43
C THR A 338 -3.89 -10.39 -1.44
N GLY A 339 -4.19 -9.85 -0.26
CA GLY A 339 -4.83 -8.56 -0.05
C GLY A 339 -3.99 -7.59 0.78
N LYS A 340 -4.64 -6.85 1.67
CA LYS A 340 -3.97 -5.98 2.65
C LYS A 340 -3.36 -6.80 3.77
N THR A 341 -2.06 -6.72 3.96
CA THR A 341 -1.37 -7.40 5.07
C THR A 341 -1.54 -6.62 6.37
N ILE A 342 -2.09 -7.28 7.36
CA ILE A 342 -2.36 -6.75 8.70
C ILE A 342 -1.81 -7.72 9.73
N VAL A 343 -1.24 -7.21 10.81
CA VAL A 343 -0.89 -8.02 11.99
C VAL A 343 -1.91 -7.73 13.08
N LYS A 344 -2.57 -8.77 13.58
CA LYS A 344 -3.35 -8.70 14.81
C LYS A 344 -2.38 -8.84 15.97
N VAL A 345 -2.25 -7.79 16.75
CA VAL A 345 -1.23 -7.66 17.79
C VAL A 345 -1.69 -8.30 19.09
N ILE A 346 -2.95 -8.11 19.43
CA ILE A 346 -3.63 -8.67 20.62
C ILE A 346 -5.10 -8.99 20.35
#